data_f740216186276586865fa11ac8844749
#
_entry.id   f740216186276586865fa11ac8844749
#
_cell.length_a   1.000
_cell.length_b   1.000
_cell.length_c   1.000
_cell.angle_alpha   90.00
_cell.angle_beta   90.00
_cell.angle_gamma   90.00
#
_symmetry.space_group_name_H-M   'P 1'
#
loop_
_entity.id
_entity.type
_entity.pdbx_description
1 polymer ?
#
loop_
_entity_poly.entity_id
_entity_poly.type
_entity_poly.pdbx_seq_one_letter_code
_entity_poly.pdbx_strand_id
1 'polypeptide(L)'
;MDPILFASFILATLVIVVTPGPGVALASSQAVKLGKRAAMLTVLGDALGCVVLILIALAGLNVIVGVAEVVLPYLQIAGGLFILYLAYQSFFAKPDDSGAQVLTAGRSAFLSGFFACVTNPKAIVFFMALFPGFISPDLSIAFQSLVYGAIFILLDGAFLLGYAMLAFYVVRSRFTPRINIDRVGGLGLFGVGALLVFKGYRELPTG
;
A
#
# COMPACT_ATOMS: atom_id res chain seq x y z
N MET A 1 16.36 -19.50 -14.01
CA MET A 1 15.19 -18.62 -14.27
C MET A 1 15.17 -18.32 -15.75
N ASP A 2 14.01 -18.40 -16.38
CA ASP A 2 13.87 -18.03 -17.80
C ASP A 2 14.13 -16.51 -17.94
N PRO A 3 15.09 -16.09 -18.79
CA PRO A 3 15.43 -14.67 -18.95
C PRO A 3 14.27 -13.82 -19.47
N ILE A 4 13.37 -14.40 -20.29
CA ILE A 4 12.22 -13.69 -20.86
C ILE A 4 11.18 -13.46 -19.77
N LEU A 5 10.86 -14.48 -18.97
CA LEU A 5 9.94 -14.34 -17.84
C LEU A 5 10.48 -13.36 -16.81
N PHE A 6 11.78 -13.40 -16.53
CA PHE A 6 12.41 -12.46 -15.61
C PHE A 6 12.33 -11.01 -16.09
N ALA A 7 12.68 -10.76 -17.36
CA ALA A 7 12.59 -9.41 -17.94
C ALA A 7 11.14 -8.91 -17.97
N SER A 8 10.19 -9.77 -18.33
CA SER A 8 8.76 -9.45 -18.34
C SER A 8 8.25 -9.11 -16.94
N PHE A 9 8.69 -9.85 -15.91
CA PHE A 9 8.38 -9.57 -14.51
C PHE A 9 8.91 -8.19 -14.07
N ILE A 10 10.18 -7.88 -14.38
CA ILE A 10 10.79 -6.59 -14.05
C ILE A 10 10.00 -5.45 -14.72
N LEU A 11 9.69 -5.59 -16.01
CA LEU A 11 8.92 -4.57 -16.74
C LEU A 11 7.53 -4.37 -16.13
N ALA A 12 6.80 -5.44 -15.87
CA ALA A 12 5.47 -5.38 -15.24
C ALA A 12 5.54 -4.74 -13.84
N THR A 13 6.54 -5.12 -13.05
CA THR A 13 6.79 -4.53 -11.72
C THR A 13 7.04 -3.03 -11.83
N LEU A 14 7.93 -2.59 -12.73
CA LEU A 14 8.24 -1.17 -12.92
C LEU A 14 7.00 -0.37 -13.32
N VAL A 15 6.20 -0.86 -14.26
CA VAL A 15 4.95 -0.20 -14.68
C VAL A 15 4.02 0.00 -13.48
N ILE A 16 3.92 -1.00 -12.62
CA ILE A 16 3.04 -0.96 -11.45
C ILE A 16 3.58 -0.02 -10.37
N VAL A 17 4.85 -0.12 -9.99
CA VAL A 17 5.39 0.66 -8.87
C VAL A 17 5.58 2.14 -9.23
N VAL A 18 5.88 2.47 -10.50
CA VAL A 18 5.97 3.86 -10.97
C VAL A 18 4.60 4.54 -10.98
N THR A 19 3.52 3.80 -11.22
CA THR A 19 2.18 4.38 -11.24
C THR A 19 1.72 4.70 -9.81
N PRO A 20 1.53 5.98 -9.44
CA PRO A 20 1.10 6.32 -8.09
C PRO A 20 -0.30 5.77 -7.78
N GLY A 21 -0.44 5.26 -6.57
CA GLY A 21 -1.69 4.66 -6.07
C GLY A 21 -1.96 5.03 -4.61
N PRO A 22 -2.91 4.34 -3.95
CA PRO A 22 -3.27 4.60 -2.55
C PRO A 22 -2.09 4.52 -1.59
N GLY A 23 -1.15 3.58 -1.77
CA GLY A 23 0.05 3.44 -0.97
C GLY A 23 0.96 4.69 -1.05
N VAL A 24 1.16 5.22 -2.28
CA VAL A 24 1.94 6.46 -2.49
C VAL A 24 1.28 7.65 -1.80
N ALA A 25 -0.04 7.82 -1.96
CA ALA A 25 -0.78 8.91 -1.32
C ALA A 25 -0.69 8.82 0.22
N LEU A 26 -0.83 7.62 0.77
CA LEU A 26 -0.72 7.38 2.20
C LEU A 26 0.70 7.66 2.72
N ALA A 27 1.74 7.06 2.13
CA ALA A 27 3.13 7.24 2.56
C ALA A 27 3.55 8.70 2.47
N SER A 28 3.15 9.41 1.40
CA SER A 28 3.40 10.85 1.23
C SER A 28 2.70 11.68 2.30
N SER A 29 1.44 11.40 2.62
CA SER A 29 0.69 12.05 3.68
C SER A 29 1.35 11.83 5.05
N GLN A 30 1.74 10.60 5.36
CA GLN A 30 2.43 10.25 6.62
C GLN A 30 3.78 10.96 6.71
N ALA A 31 4.55 11.04 5.61
CA ALA A 31 5.81 11.76 5.57
C ALA A 31 5.64 13.24 5.92
N VAL A 32 4.65 13.87 5.31
CA VAL A 32 4.38 15.30 5.48
C VAL A 32 3.87 15.63 6.88
N LYS A 33 2.96 14.83 7.41
CA LYS A 33 2.31 15.04 8.72
C LYS A 33 3.14 14.62 9.90
N LEU A 34 3.63 13.38 9.87
CA LEU A 34 4.27 12.72 11.01
C LEU A 34 5.78 12.54 10.81
N GLY A 35 6.29 12.97 9.65
CA GLY A 35 7.73 12.94 9.34
C GLY A 35 8.21 11.63 8.72
N LYS A 36 9.51 11.61 8.41
CA LYS A 36 10.16 10.53 7.66
C LYS A 36 10.02 9.15 8.32
N ARG A 37 10.06 9.10 9.66
CA ARG A 37 9.93 7.83 10.41
C ARG A 37 8.55 7.19 10.19
N ALA A 38 7.49 7.98 10.17
CA ALA A 38 6.15 7.47 9.91
C ALA A 38 6.03 6.93 8.47
N ALA A 39 6.60 7.64 7.49
CA ALA A 39 6.66 7.15 6.11
C ALA A 39 7.41 5.80 6.01
N MET A 40 8.57 5.66 6.68
CA MET A 40 9.30 4.39 6.71
C MET A 40 8.47 3.25 7.32
N LEU A 41 7.75 3.52 8.42
CA LEU A 41 6.86 2.53 9.04
C LEU A 41 5.69 2.18 8.13
N THR A 42 5.14 3.14 7.39
CA THR A 42 4.11 2.88 6.37
C THR A 42 4.64 1.96 5.27
N VAL A 43 5.86 2.22 4.76
CA VAL A 43 6.51 1.36 3.76
C VAL A 43 6.78 -0.04 4.30
N LEU A 44 7.21 -0.17 5.55
CA LEU A 44 7.40 -1.49 6.18
C LEU A 44 6.08 -2.25 6.36
N GLY A 45 5.00 -1.54 6.68
CA GLY A 45 3.66 -2.12 6.73
C GLY A 45 3.20 -2.60 5.36
N ASP A 46 3.40 -1.79 4.32
CA ASP A 46 3.11 -2.13 2.93
C ASP A 46 3.90 -3.36 2.48
N ALA A 47 5.20 -3.41 2.77
CA ALA A 47 6.05 -4.58 2.48
C ALA A 47 5.52 -5.87 3.13
N LEU A 48 5.05 -5.81 4.39
CA LEU A 48 4.40 -6.97 5.02
C LEU A 48 3.09 -7.33 4.30
N GLY A 49 2.33 -6.35 3.86
CA GLY A 49 1.13 -6.56 3.04
C GLY A 49 1.45 -7.29 1.74
N CYS A 50 2.53 -6.89 1.04
CA CYS A 50 3.02 -7.58 -0.16
C CYS A 50 3.41 -9.04 0.15
N VAL A 51 4.11 -9.31 1.26
CA VAL A 51 4.43 -10.69 1.67
C VAL A 51 3.16 -11.52 1.84
N VAL A 52 2.14 -10.99 2.51
CA VAL A 52 0.86 -11.69 2.69
C VAL A 52 0.20 -11.97 1.35
N LEU A 53 0.15 -11.01 0.43
CA LEU A 53 -0.41 -11.20 -0.90
C LEU A 53 0.36 -12.25 -1.72
N ILE A 54 1.70 -12.26 -1.64
CA ILE A 54 2.53 -13.28 -2.28
C ILE A 54 2.21 -14.67 -1.72
N LEU A 55 2.13 -14.81 -0.39
CA LEU A 55 1.80 -16.08 0.26
C LEU A 55 0.41 -16.58 -0.13
N ILE A 56 -0.57 -15.68 -0.21
CA ILE A 56 -1.91 -15.99 -0.67
C ILE A 56 -1.87 -16.44 -2.14
N ALA A 57 -1.15 -15.72 -3.02
CA ALA A 57 -1.01 -16.07 -4.43
C ALA A 57 -0.40 -17.47 -4.60
N LEU A 58 0.61 -17.81 -3.78
CA LEU A 58 1.26 -19.12 -3.82
C LEU A 58 0.36 -20.26 -3.27
N ALA A 59 -0.32 -19.98 -2.16
CA ALA A 59 -1.23 -20.97 -1.57
C ALA A 59 -2.40 -21.31 -2.50
N GLY A 60 -2.73 -20.39 -3.36
CA GLY A 60 -3.93 -20.46 -4.17
C GLY A 60 -3.73 -20.67 -5.65
N LEU A 61 -2.57 -21.07 -6.11
CA LEU A 61 -2.35 -21.44 -7.52
C LEU A 61 -3.44 -22.34 -8.12
N ASN A 62 -4.25 -23.01 -7.27
CA ASN A 62 -5.35 -23.90 -7.69
C ASN A 62 -6.76 -23.51 -7.22
N VAL A 63 -6.95 -22.46 -6.38
CA VAL A 63 -8.25 -22.21 -5.70
C VAL A 63 -8.70 -20.75 -5.72
N ILE A 64 -7.84 -19.81 -6.10
CA ILE A 64 -7.91 -18.41 -5.66
C ILE A 64 -8.93 -17.54 -6.37
N VAL A 65 -9.28 -17.74 -7.62
CA VAL A 65 -10.10 -16.76 -8.34
C VAL A 65 -11.47 -16.57 -7.64
N GLY A 66 -12.11 -17.64 -7.23
CA GLY A 66 -13.43 -17.54 -6.58
C GLY A 66 -13.42 -16.98 -5.16
N VAL A 67 -12.38 -17.27 -4.37
CA VAL A 67 -12.30 -16.78 -2.98
C VAL A 67 -11.89 -15.30 -2.95
N ALA A 68 -10.99 -14.89 -3.85
CA ALA A 68 -10.56 -13.49 -3.93
C ALA A 68 -11.73 -12.56 -4.28
N GLU A 69 -12.59 -12.94 -5.21
CA GLU A 69 -13.76 -12.15 -5.59
C GLU A 69 -14.73 -11.90 -4.44
N VAL A 70 -14.89 -12.89 -3.56
CA VAL A 70 -15.79 -12.77 -2.39
C VAL A 70 -15.17 -11.98 -1.25
N VAL A 71 -13.88 -12.21 -0.94
CA VAL A 71 -13.24 -11.64 0.26
C VAL A 71 -12.74 -10.21 0.02
N LEU A 72 -12.32 -9.89 -1.21
CA LEU A 72 -11.74 -8.59 -1.54
C LEU A 72 -12.64 -7.40 -1.19
N PRO A 73 -13.96 -7.38 -1.53
CA PRO A 73 -14.82 -6.25 -1.18
C PRO A 73 -14.88 -5.97 0.32
N TYR A 74 -14.92 -7.01 1.14
CA TYR A 74 -14.94 -6.85 2.61
C TYR A 74 -13.62 -6.30 3.15
N LEU A 75 -12.48 -6.75 2.60
CA LEU A 75 -11.16 -6.21 2.96
C LEU A 75 -11.02 -4.75 2.54
N GLN A 76 -11.53 -4.37 1.38
CA GLN A 76 -11.53 -2.98 0.91
C GLN A 76 -12.37 -2.09 1.83
N ILE A 77 -13.56 -2.53 2.25
CA ILE A 77 -14.40 -1.79 3.19
C ILE A 77 -13.68 -1.65 4.54
N ALA A 78 -13.18 -2.74 5.12
CA ALA A 78 -12.51 -2.71 6.42
C ALA A 78 -11.25 -1.82 6.41
N GLY A 79 -10.41 -1.96 5.38
CA GLY A 79 -9.21 -1.13 5.20
C GLY A 79 -9.55 0.34 4.95
N GLY A 80 -10.58 0.60 4.14
CA GLY A 80 -11.08 1.94 3.88
C GLY A 80 -11.61 2.62 5.13
N LEU A 81 -12.41 1.93 5.95
CA LEU A 81 -12.91 2.44 7.25
C LEU A 81 -11.76 2.74 8.21
N PHE A 82 -10.72 1.88 8.25
CA PHE A 82 -9.53 2.14 9.06
C PHE A 82 -8.80 3.42 8.61
N ILE A 83 -8.63 3.63 7.31
CA ILE A 83 -8.01 4.85 6.76
C ILE A 83 -8.88 6.08 7.03
N LEU A 84 -10.21 5.96 6.95
CA LEU A 84 -11.14 7.04 7.33
C LEU A 84 -11.04 7.39 8.82
N TYR A 85 -10.89 6.39 9.69
CA TYR A 85 -10.63 6.62 11.11
C TYR A 85 -9.34 7.40 11.34
N LEU A 86 -8.27 7.11 10.61
CA LEU A 86 -7.03 7.88 10.67
C LEU A 86 -7.19 9.30 10.13
N ALA A 87 -7.96 9.47 9.05
CA ALA A 87 -8.30 10.79 8.54
C ALA A 87 -9.04 11.61 9.60
N TYR A 88 -10.05 11.03 10.26
CA TYR A 88 -10.78 11.65 11.37
C TYR A 88 -9.83 12.09 12.50
N GLN A 89 -8.97 11.20 12.99
CA GLN A 89 -7.96 11.56 13.99
C GLN A 89 -7.09 12.73 13.55
N SER A 90 -6.72 12.78 12.27
CA SER A 90 -5.92 13.86 11.70
C SER A 90 -6.60 15.22 11.72
N PHE A 91 -7.93 15.28 11.55
CA PHE A 91 -8.68 16.54 11.57
C PHE A 91 -8.88 17.08 12.99
N PHE A 92 -9.00 16.19 13.97
CA PHE A 92 -9.36 16.53 15.36
C PHE A 92 -8.20 16.42 16.36
N ALA A 93 -6.98 16.08 15.90
CA ALA A 93 -5.79 16.05 16.75
C ALA A 93 -5.48 17.46 17.29
N LYS A 94 -5.42 17.58 18.61
CA LYS A 94 -4.97 18.81 19.27
C LYS A 94 -3.44 18.87 19.22
N PRO A 95 -2.83 20.08 19.10
CA PRO A 95 -1.38 20.23 18.92
C PRO A 95 -0.49 19.81 20.10
N ASP A 96 -1.05 19.48 21.26
CA ASP A 96 -0.31 19.49 22.52
C ASP A 96 0.05 18.13 23.16
N ASP A 97 -0.16 17.01 22.46
CA ASP A 97 0.15 15.66 23.01
C ASP A 97 1.33 14.98 22.31
N SER A 98 2.51 15.63 22.33
CA SER A 98 3.67 15.20 21.55
C SER A 98 4.38 13.91 22.02
N GLY A 99 4.14 13.43 23.22
CA GLY A 99 4.86 12.26 23.77
C GLY A 99 4.15 10.91 23.57
N ALA A 100 2.86 10.82 23.84
CA ALA A 100 2.06 9.60 23.67
C ALA A 100 1.66 9.36 22.20
N GLN A 101 1.54 10.42 21.40
CA GLN A 101 1.22 10.36 19.98
C GLN A 101 2.31 9.69 19.12
N VAL A 102 3.58 9.73 19.52
CA VAL A 102 4.68 9.16 18.71
C VAL A 102 4.63 7.63 18.65
N LEU A 103 4.26 6.95 19.74
CA LEU A 103 4.16 5.48 19.75
C LEU A 103 2.88 4.98 19.08
N THR A 104 1.75 5.64 19.32
CA THR A 104 0.47 5.35 18.65
C THR A 104 0.52 5.72 17.17
N ALA A 105 1.14 6.83 16.81
CA ALA A 105 1.35 7.25 15.43
C ALA A 105 2.22 6.25 14.64
N GLY A 106 3.27 5.71 15.25
CA GLY A 106 4.13 4.72 14.60
C GLY A 106 3.40 3.42 14.30
N ARG A 107 2.69 2.86 15.27
CA ARG A 107 1.88 1.65 15.09
C ARG A 107 0.74 1.89 14.08
N SER A 108 0.11 3.03 14.15
CA SER A 108 -0.92 3.45 13.21
C SER A 108 -0.37 3.58 11.78
N ALA A 109 0.82 4.18 11.60
CA ALA A 109 1.47 4.31 10.28
C ALA A 109 1.79 2.93 9.66
N PHE A 110 2.34 2.00 10.44
CA PHE A 110 2.61 0.65 9.98
C PHE A 110 1.34 -0.10 9.57
N LEU A 111 0.33 -0.11 10.43
CA LEU A 111 -0.95 -0.76 10.11
C LEU A 111 -1.64 -0.13 8.92
N SER A 112 -1.55 1.20 8.77
CA SER A 112 -2.08 1.90 7.59
C SER A 112 -1.43 1.41 6.31
N GLY A 113 -0.09 1.28 6.29
CA GLY A 113 0.64 0.75 5.15
C GLY A 113 0.21 -0.67 4.82
N PHE A 114 0.15 -1.53 5.83
CA PHE A 114 -0.29 -2.91 5.68
C PHE A 114 -1.70 -3.00 5.04
N PHE A 115 -2.69 -2.32 5.63
CA PHE A 115 -4.05 -2.36 5.10
C PHE A 115 -4.15 -1.68 3.74
N ALA A 116 -3.42 -0.60 3.51
CA ALA A 116 -3.38 0.04 2.20
C ALA A 116 -2.86 -0.92 1.11
N CYS A 117 -1.87 -1.76 1.40
CA CYS A 117 -1.36 -2.77 0.48
C CYS A 117 -2.37 -3.91 0.24
N VAL A 118 -2.81 -4.60 1.32
CA VAL A 118 -3.68 -5.79 1.17
C VAL A 118 -5.07 -5.48 0.61
N THR A 119 -5.50 -4.22 0.68
CA THR A 119 -6.75 -3.75 0.07
C THR A 119 -6.54 -3.00 -1.24
N ASN A 120 -5.28 -2.84 -1.67
CA ASN A 120 -4.96 -2.16 -2.92
C ASN A 120 -5.31 -3.03 -4.12
N PRO A 121 -6.31 -2.65 -4.93
CA PRO A 121 -6.71 -3.46 -6.08
C PRO A 121 -5.56 -3.67 -7.07
N LYS A 122 -4.66 -2.70 -7.19
CA LYS A 122 -3.50 -2.80 -8.07
C LYS A 122 -2.54 -3.90 -7.60
N ALA A 123 -2.23 -3.97 -6.29
CA ALA A 123 -1.38 -5.01 -5.72
C ALA A 123 -2.05 -6.39 -5.79
N ILE A 124 -3.35 -6.44 -5.50
CA ILE A 124 -4.13 -7.69 -5.57
C ILE A 124 -4.13 -8.24 -6.98
N VAL A 125 -4.48 -7.44 -8.00
CA VAL A 125 -4.47 -7.88 -9.39
C VAL A 125 -3.07 -8.33 -9.80
N PHE A 126 -2.03 -7.62 -9.40
CA PHE A 126 -0.66 -8.01 -9.71
C PHE A 126 -0.31 -9.38 -9.12
N PHE A 127 -0.50 -9.55 -7.80
CA PHE A 127 -0.09 -10.79 -7.14
C PHE A 127 -1.02 -11.96 -7.44
N MET A 128 -2.33 -11.75 -7.60
CA MET A 128 -3.28 -12.84 -7.84
C MET A 128 -3.35 -13.23 -9.33
N ALA A 129 -3.30 -12.27 -10.24
CA ALA A 129 -3.51 -12.54 -11.66
C ALA A 129 -2.20 -12.62 -12.46
N LEU A 130 -1.22 -11.76 -12.18
CA LEU A 130 -0.01 -11.68 -12.99
C LEU A 130 1.17 -12.45 -12.40
N PHE A 131 1.38 -12.39 -11.09
CA PHE A 131 2.55 -12.99 -10.43
C PHE A 131 2.71 -14.50 -10.70
N PRO A 132 1.65 -15.33 -10.64
CA PRO A 132 1.74 -16.74 -10.97
C PRO A 132 2.25 -17.01 -12.41
N GLY A 133 1.93 -16.13 -13.34
CA GLY A 133 2.34 -16.25 -14.75
C GLY A 133 3.85 -16.10 -14.98
N PHE A 134 4.60 -15.56 -14.02
CA PHE A 134 6.05 -15.46 -14.08
C PHE A 134 6.78 -16.66 -13.45
N ILE A 135 6.04 -17.56 -12.79
CA ILE A 135 6.60 -18.75 -12.14
C ILE A 135 6.67 -19.90 -13.13
N SER A 136 7.88 -20.35 -13.45
CA SER A 136 8.08 -21.55 -14.28
C SER A 136 7.83 -22.81 -13.45
N PRO A 137 7.06 -23.79 -13.96
CA PRO A 137 6.84 -25.06 -13.28
C PRO A 137 8.09 -25.93 -13.20
N ASP A 138 9.08 -25.70 -14.08
CA ASP A 138 10.31 -26.49 -14.17
C ASP A 138 11.34 -26.18 -13.07
N LEU A 139 11.10 -25.13 -12.29
CA LEU A 139 12.01 -24.66 -11.24
C LEU A 139 11.29 -24.59 -9.90
N SER A 140 12.05 -24.58 -8.80
CA SER A 140 11.49 -24.42 -7.46
C SER A 140 10.60 -23.17 -7.37
N ILE A 141 9.32 -23.37 -7.18
CA ILE A 141 8.32 -22.31 -6.99
C ILE A 141 8.73 -21.41 -5.81
N ALA A 142 9.14 -22.02 -4.69
CA ALA A 142 9.53 -21.28 -3.49
C ALA A 142 10.74 -20.35 -3.76
N PHE A 143 11.75 -20.84 -4.48
CA PHE A 143 12.91 -20.02 -4.81
C PHE A 143 12.56 -18.85 -5.76
N GLN A 144 11.80 -19.13 -6.82
CA GLN A 144 11.35 -18.07 -7.74
C GLN A 144 10.52 -17.02 -7.01
N SER A 145 9.59 -17.45 -6.19
CA SER A 145 8.71 -16.55 -5.42
C SER A 145 9.47 -15.69 -4.42
N LEU A 146 10.49 -16.25 -3.79
CA LEU A 146 11.37 -15.50 -2.90
C LEU A 146 12.14 -14.41 -3.70
N VAL A 147 12.72 -14.76 -4.84
CA VAL A 147 13.49 -13.82 -5.66
C VAL A 147 12.58 -12.73 -6.23
N TYR A 148 11.50 -13.11 -6.90
CA TYR A 148 10.56 -12.14 -7.48
C TYR A 148 9.88 -11.29 -6.41
N GLY A 149 9.46 -11.90 -5.30
CA GLY A 149 8.87 -11.19 -4.19
C GLY A 149 9.82 -10.18 -3.55
N ALA A 150 11.08 -10.55 -3.32
CA ALA A 150 12.10 -9.65 -2.81
C ALA A 150 12.35 -8.47 -3.76
N ILE A 151 12.47 -8.73 -5.06
CA ILE A 151 12.65 -7.68 -6.07
C ILE A 151 11.45 -6.73 -6.08
N PHE A 152 10.23 -7.27 -6.07
CA PHE A 152 9.02 -6.45 -6.04
C PHE A 152 9.00 -5.55 -4.80
N ILE A 153 9.18 -6.12 -3.61
CA ILE A 153 9.13 -5.39 -2.33
C ILE A 153 10.21 -4.30 -2.27
N LEU A 154 11.41 -4.58 -2.77
CA LEU A 154 12.50 -3.60 -2.80
C LEU A 154 12.19 -2.45 -3.76
N LEU A 155 11.70 -2.74 -4.96
CA LEU A 155 11.33 -1.72 -5.94
C LEU A 155 10.13 -0.90 -5.44
N ASP A 156 9.07 -1.55 -5.00
CA ASP A 156 7.87 -0.87 -4.51
C ASP A 156 8.19 0.02 -3.29
N GLY A 157 8.91 -0.52 -2.30
CA GLY A 157 9.36 0.24 -1.13
C GLY A 157 10.25 1.43 -1.50
N ALA A 158 11.15 1.28 -2.48
CA ALA A 158 12.00 2.37 -2.95
C ALA A 158 11.17 3.48 -3.61
N PHE A 159 10.19 3.14 -4.46
CA PHE A 159 9.31 4.12 -5.09
C PHE A 159 8.38 4.78 -4.09
N LEU A 160 7.74 4.01 -3.18
CA LEU A 160 6.91 4.57 -2.12
C LEU A 160 7.69 5.56 -1.26
N LEU A 161 8.89 5.18 -0.84
CA LEU A 161 9.76 6.06 -0.04
C LEU A 161 10.22 7.28 -0.84
N GLY A 162 10.55 7.11 -2.12
CA GLY A 162 10.92 8.19 -3.03
C GLY A 162 9.81 9.24 -3.14
N TYR A 163 8.58 8.82 -3.42
CA TYR A 163 7.42 9.71 -3.46
C TYR A 163 7.16 10.40 -2.11
N ALA A 164 7.23 9.64 -1.01
CA ALA A 164 7.04 10.18 0.33
C ALA A 164 8.09 11.24 0.69
N MET A 165 9.37 11.00 0.35
CA MET A 165 10.44 11.97 0.58
C MET A 165 10.29 13.19 -0.32
N LEU A 166 9.94 13.01 -1.58
CA LEU A 166 9.66 14.12 -2.49
C LEU A 166 8.56 15.02 -1.93
N ALA A 167 7.43 14.44 -1.52
CA ALA A 167 6.34 15.19 -0.90
C ALA A 167 6.78 15.92 0.37
N PHE A 168 7.55 15.25 1.24
CA PHE A 168 8.07 15.84 2.47
C PHE A 168 8.95 17.08 2.21
N TYR A 169 9.87 16.99 1.25
CA TYR A 169 10.76 18.11 0.94
C TYR A 169 10.06 19.23 0.18
N VAL A 170 9.16 18.91 -0.76
CA VAL A 170 8.38 19.91 -1.48
C VAL A 170 7.55 20.75 -0.53
N VAL A 171 6.82 20.12 0.38
CA VAL A 171 5.95 20.85 1.34
C VAL A 171 6.76 21.68 2.34
N ARG A 172 7.98 21.28 2.69
CA ARG A 172 8.88 22.03 3.59
C ARG A 172 9.73 23.09 2.89
N SER A 173 9.72 23.14 1.57
CA SER A 173 10.44 24.18 0.83
C SER A 173 9.81 25.55 1.09
N ARG A 174 10.66 26.62 1.13
CA ARG A 174 10.21 28.00 1.38
C ARG A 174 9.30 28.59 0.29
N PHE A 175 9.12 27.85 -0.81
CA PHE A 175 8.27 28.25 -1.95
C PHE A 175 6.81 27.81 -1.83
N THR A 176 6.46 27.00 -0.83
CA THR A 176 5.06 26.59 -0.61
C THR A 176 4.34 27.67 0.21
N PRO A 177 3.19 28.18 -0.25
CA PRO A 177 2.33 29.01 0.58
C PRO A 177 1.97 28.25 1.86
N ARG A 178 1.64 28.95 2.96
CA ARG A 178 1.25 28.37 4.26
C ARG A 178 0.04 27.44 4.12
N ILE A 179 0.26 26.28 3.55
CA ILE A 179 -0.75 25.23 3.44
C ILE A 179 -0.86 24.56 4.81
N ASN A 180 -2.07 24.47 5.34
CA ASN A 180 -2.31 23.71 6.56
C ASN A 180 -2.15 22.22 6.24
N ILE A 181 -0.93 21.70 6.54
CA ILE A 181 -0.47 20.35 6.19
C ILE A 181 -1.39 19.27 6.75
N ASP A 182 -1.94 19.51 7.95
CA ASP A 182 -2.85 18.55 8.60
C ASP A 182 -4.17 18.42 7.85
N ARG A 183 -4.68 19.51 7.34
CA ARG A 183 -5.90 19.49 6.51
C ARG A 183 -5.68 18.84 5.16
N VAL A 184 -4.58 19.16 4.48
CA VAL A 184 -4.27 18.56 3.16
C VAL A 184 -4.03 17.06 3.27
N GLY A 185 -3.25 16.63 4.27
CA GLY A 185 -3.01 15.21 4.48
C GLY A 185 -4.27 14.47 4.97
N GLY A 186 -5.12 15.09 5.82
CA GLY A 186 -6.42 14.54 6.22
C GLY A 186 -7.36 14.37 5.04
N LEU A 187 -7.41 15.34 4.13
CA LEU A 187 -8.18 15.24 2.88
C LEU A 187 -7.66 14.11 1.98
N GLY A 188 -6.34 13.94 1.87
CA GLY A 188 -5.75 12.82 1.13
C GLY A 188 -6.15 11.46 1.70
N LEU A 189 -6.03 11.29 3.03
CA LEU A 189 -6.46 10.06 3.71
C LEU A 189 -7.97 9.83 3.57
N PHE A 190 -8.77 10.87 3.72
CA PHE A 190 -10.21 10.80 3.54
C PHE A 190 -10.58 10.34 2.12
N GLY A 191 -9.96 10.93 1.09
CA GLY A 191 -10.19 10.55 -0.31
C GLY A 191 -9.85 9.09 -0.58
N VAL A 192 -8.70 8.61 -0.08
CA VAL A 192 -8.29 7.20 -0.24
C VAL A 192 -9.24 6.26 0.51
N GLY A 193 -9.56 6.56 1.78
CA GLY A 193 -10.47 5.73 2.58
C GLY A 193 -11.86 5.66 1.98
N ALA A 194 -12.42 6.80 1.55
CA ALA A 194 -13.73 6.87 0.90
C ALA A 194 -13.77 6.08 -0.42
N LEU A 195 -12.71 6.21 -1.23
CA LEU A 195 -12.58 5.46 -2.49
C LEU A 195 -12.58 3.94 -2.26
N LEU A 196 -11.83 3.47 -1.25
CA LEU A 196 -11.77 2.04 -0.91
C LEU A 196 -13.11 1.51 -0.41
N VAL A 197 -13.78 2.25 0.49
CA VAL A 197 -15.12 1.87 0.97
C VAL A 197 -16.12 1.83 -0.18
N PHE A 198 -16.13 2.86 -1.03
CA PHE A 198 -17.03 2.93 -2.18
C PHE A 198 -16.80 1.79 -3.17
N LYS A 199 -15.52 1.49 -3.46
CA LYS A 199 -15.15 0.39 -4.35
C LYS A 199 -15.57 -0.95 -3.76
N GLY A 200 -15.22 -1.21 -2.49
CA GLY A 200 -15.62 -2.45 -1.82
C GLY A 200 -17.13 -2.63 -1.76
N TYR A 201 -17.89 -1.55 -1.52
CA TYR A 201 -19.36 -1.60 -1.52
C TYR A 201 -19.94 -1.97 -2.91
N ARG A 202 -19.38 -1.41 -3.98
CA ARG A 202 -19.83 -1.73 -5.36
C ARG A 202 -19.52 -3.15 -5.81
N GLU A 203 -18.48 -3.75 -5.24
CA GLU A 203 -18.02 -5.10 -5.57
C GLU A 203 -18.61 -6.17 -4.63
N LEU A 204 -19.49 -5.79 -3.67
CA LEU A 204 -20.19 -6.77 -2.84
C LEU A 204 -21.05 -7.69 -3.72
N PRO A 205 -21.04 -9.00 -3.48
CA PRO A 205 -21.91 -9.94 -4.16
C PRO A 205 -23.37 -9.52 -3.91
N THR A 206 -24.04 -9.09 -4.98
CA THR A 206 -25.49 -8.93 -4.95
C THR A 206 -26.09 -10.31 -5.02
N GLY A 207 -26.71 -10.76 -3.91
CA GLY A 207 -27.39 -12.04 -3.81
C GLY A 207 -28.46 -12.25 -4.86
#